data_7b1f657a9423df14c6f8252d51cc4832
#
_entry.id   7b1f657a9423df14c6f8252d51cc4832
#
_cell.length_a   1.000
_cell.length_b   1.000
_cell.length_c   1.000
_cell.angle_alpha   90.00
_cell.angle_beta   90.00
_cell.angle_gamma   90.00
#
_symmetry.space_group_name_H-M   'P 1'
#
loop_
_entity.id
_entity.type
_entity.pdbx_description
1 polymer ?
#
loop_
_entity_poly.entity_id
_entity_poly.type
_entity_poly.pdbx_seq_one_letter_code
_entity_poly.pdbx_strand_id
1 'polypeptide(L)'
;EFRWKPGDPGRRPAFVEPHQPRLDWQMWFAALSSYEYVPWFRAFEARLLEGSPEVLGLLASNPFPDHPPRYVRAWLYEYRFTRAAERRATGAWWRRDLVGAYSPTVSLAR
;
A
#
# COMPACT_ATOMS: atom_id res chain seq x y z
N GLU A 1 -3.84 0.97 3.48
CA GLU A 1 -2.60 1.71 3.77
C GLU A 1 -1.65 0.82 4.58
N PHE A 2 -0.36 0.89 4.27
CA PHE A 2 0.67 0.11 4.96
C PHE A 2 1.28 0.92 6.10
N ARG A 3 1.78 0.24 7.14
CA ARG A 3 2.25 0.89 8.37
C ARG A 3 3.56 1.64 8.19
N TRP A 4 4.48 1.09 7.38
CA TRP A 4 5.88 1.53 7.34
C TRP A 4 6.31 2.04 5.96
N LYS A 5 5.36 2.24 5.06
CA LYS A 5 5.60 2.82 3.74
C LYS A 5 4.86 4.14 3.59
N PRO A 6 5.34 5.04 2.73
CA PRO A 6 4.59 6.23 2.40
C PRO A 6 3.21 5.86 1.84
N GLY A 7 2.20 6.50 2.36
CA GLY A 7 0.83 6.38 1.89
C GLY A 7 0.23 7.77 1.81
N ASP A 8 -0.35 8.24 2.90
CA ASP A 8 -0.85 9.59 3.00
C ASP A 8 0.32 10.60 2.90
N PRO A 9 0.33 11.50 1.89
CA PRO A 9 1.40 12.49 1.75
C PRO A 9 1.54 13.44 2.94
N GLY A 10 0.48 13.64 3.73
CA GLY A 10 0.50 14.50 4.91
C GLY A 10 1.09 13.84 6.14
N ARG A 11 1.28 12.51 6.15
CA ARG A 11 1.75 11.80 7.32
C ARG A 11 3.29 11.80 7.40
N ARG A 12 3.80 12.13 8.59
CA ARG A 12 5.24 12.10 8.85
C ARG A 12 5.79 10.68 8.64
N PRO A 13 6.94 10.53 7.94
CA PRO A 13 7.55 9.22 7.76
C PRO A 13 7.88 8.54 9.08
N ALA A 14 7.59 7.24 9.19
CA ALA A 14 7.94 6.44 10.35
C ALA A 14 9.42 6.06 10.30
N PHE A 15 10.06 6.04 11.47
CA PHE A 15 11.41 5.49 11.61
C PHE A 15 11.30 4.03 12.03
N VAL A 16 11.89 3.13 11.25
CA VAL A 16 11.82 1.69 11.48
C VAL A 16 13.06 0.98 10.94
N GLU A 17 13.52 -0.04 11.66
CA GLU A 17 14.59 -0.89 11.15
C GLU A 17 14.09 -1.75 9.98
N PRO A 18 14.86 -1.90 8.89
CA PRO A 18 14.50 -2.79 7.79
C PRO A 18 14.37 -4.24 8.27
N HIS A 19 13.29 -4.90 7.83
CA HIS A 19 13.02 -6.30 8.11
C HIS A 19 12.37 -6.95 6.89
N GLN A 20 13.14 -7.73 6.13
CA GLN A 20 12.73 -8.25 4.83
C GLN A 20 11.42 -9.05 4.85
N PRO A 21 11.12 -9.91 5.86
CA PRO A 21 9.84 -10.62 5.91
C PRO A 21 8.62 -9.75 6.17
N ARG A 22 8.80 -8.49 6.62
CA ARG A 22 7.67 -7.60 6.88
C ARG A 22 6.92 -7.28 5.59
N LEU A 23 5.58 -7.24 5.68
CA LEU A 23 4.71 -6.96 4.53
C LEU A 23 5.12 -5.67 3.80
N ASP A 24 5.36 -4.59 4.53
CA ASP A 24 5.72 -3.30 3.93
C ASP A 24 7.01 -3.39 3.12
N TRP A 25 7.98 -4.16 3.61
CA TRP A 25 9.24 -4.38 2.90
C TRP A 25 9.03 -5.21 1.64
N GLN A 26 8.17 -6.24 1.73
CA GLN A 26 7.80 -7.05 0.55
C GLN A 26 7.05 -6.24 -0.49
N MET A 27 6.23 -5.28 -0.07
CA MET A 27 5.54 -4.35 -0.99
C MET A 27 6.53 -3.50 -1.77
N TRP A 28 7.65 -3.12 -1.15
CA TRP A 28 8.71 -2.40 -1.85
C TRP A 28 9.31 -3.25 -2.98
N PHE A 29 9.57 -4.52 -2.74
CA PHE A 29 10.02 -5.43 -3.78
C PHE A 29 8.97 -5.61 -4.88
N ALA A 30 7.70 -5.73 -4.50
CA ALA A 30 6.60 -5.83 -5.45
C ALA A 30 6.54 -4.61 -6.38
N ALA A 31 6.75 -3.41 -5.84
CA ALA A 31 6.71 -2.16 -6.60
C ALA A 31 7.83 -2.06 -7.64
N LEU A 32 8.94 -2.77 -7.44
CA LEU A 32 10.06 -2.82 -8.39
C LEU A 32 9.85 -3.86 -9.50
N SER A 33 8.77 -4.63 -9.43
CA SER A 33 8.43 -5.66 -10.40
C SER A 33 7.05 -5.37 -10.99
N SER A 34 6.55 -6.26 -11.85
CA SER A 34 5.19 -6.17 -12.35
C SER A 34 4.31 -7.23 -11.68
N TYR A 35 3.02 -6.96 -11.63
CA TYR A 35 2.02 -7.79 -10.96
C TYR A 35 2.09 -9.27 -11.38
N GLU A 36 2.35 -9.53 -12.64
CA GLU A 36 2.41 -10.88 -13.21
C GLU A 36 3.52 -11.75 -12.62
N TYR A 37 4.60 -11.11 -12.13
CA TYR A 37 5.77 -11.80 -11.59
C TYR A 37 5.79 -11.85 -10.06
N VAL A 38 4.69 -11.44 -9.41
CA VAL A 38 4.60 -11.39 -7.95
C VAL A 38 3.36 -12.17 -7.49
N PRO A 39 3.37 -13.52 -7.53
CA PRO A 39 2.18 -14.33 -7.21
C PRO A 39 1.64 -14.11 -5.80
N TRP A 40 2.52 -13.84 -4.83
CA TRP A 40 2.09 -13.60 -3.45
C TRP A 40 1.21 -12.34 -3.32
N PHE A 41 1.37 -11.35 -4.21
CA PHE A 41 0.54 -10.15 -4.20
C PHE A 41 -0.92 -10.48 -4.53
N ARG A 42 -1.12 -11.38 -5.49
CA ARG A 42 -2.45 -11.88 -5.83
C ARG A 42 -3.08 -12.62 -4.66
N ALA A 43 -2.30 -13.43 -3.95
CA ALA A 43 -2.76 -14.10 -2.73
C ALA A 43 -3.11 -13.08 -1.64
N PHE A 44 -2.33 -12.02 -1.50
CA PHE A 44 -2.62 -10.92 -0.58
C PHE A 44 -3.94 -10.23 -0.90
N GLU A 45 -4.19 -9.92 -2.16
CA GLU A 45 -5.46 -9.33 -2.59
C GLU A 45 -6.65 -10.25 -2.29
N ALA A 46 -6.49 -11.56 -2.52
CA ALA A 46 -7.53 -12.55 -2.19
C ALA A 46 -7.84 -12.56 -0.69
N ARG A 47 -6.81 -12.46 0.17
CA ARG A 47 -7.00 -12.39 1.62
C ARG A 47 -7.70 -11.12 2.06
N LEU A 48 -7.45 -9.99 1.41
CA LEU A 48 -8.19 -8.75 1.66
C LEU A 48 -9.67 -8.90 1.31
N LEU A 49 -9.96 -9.55 0.19
CA LEU A 49 -11.33 -9.81 -0.26
C LEU A 49 -12.08 -10.79 0.67
N GLU A 50 -11.34 -11.73 1.27
CA GLU A 50 -11.89 -12.68 2.25
C GLU A 50 -12.07 -12.04 3.64
N GLY A 51 -11.43 -10.89 3.90
CA GLY A 51 -11.46 -10.25 5.20
C GLY A 51 -10.61 -10.98 6.25
N SER A 52 -9.48 -11.59 5.83
CA SER A 52 -8.60 -12.34 6.73
C SER A 52 -8.07 -11.46 7.87
N PRO A 53 -8.35 -11.81 9.17
CA PRO A 53 -7.90 -10.98 10.27
C PRO A 53 -6.39 -10.85 10.38
N GLU A 54 -5.64 -11.90 10.03
CA GLU A 54 -4.18 -11.87 10.07
C GLU A 54 -3.62 -10.85 9.10
N VAL A 55 -4.19 -10.76 7.90
CA VAL A 55 -3.76 -9.80 6.88
C VAL A 55 -4.22 -8.39 7.23
N LEU A 56 -5.45 -8.22 7.68
CA LEU A 56 -5.98 -6.91 8.08
C LEU A 56 -5.17 -6.30 9.23
N GLY A 57 -4.65 -7.13 10.13
CA GLY A 57 -3.80 -6.69 11.22
C GLY A 57 -2.46 -6.11 10.77
N LEU A 58 -2.02 -6.37 9.54
CA LEU A 58 -0.79 -5.84 8.99
C LEU A 58 -0.96 -4.45 8.38
N LEU A 59 -2.18 -3.98 8.20
CA LEU A 59 -2.46 -2.69 7.58
C LEU A 59 -2.48 -1.57 8.62
N ALA A 60 -2.11 -0.36 8.20
CA ALA A 60 -2.24 0.84 9.04
C ALA A 60 -3.70 1.28 9.16
N SER A 61 -4.48 1.10 8.10
CA SER A 61 -5.90 1.43 8.09
C SER A 61 -6.68 0.44 7.23
N ASN A 62 -7.91 0.15 7.64
CA ASN A 62 -8.84 -0.71 6.92
C ASN A 62 -10.14 0.07 6.70
N PRO A 63 -10.45 0.47 5.44
CA PRO A 63 -11.68 1.22 5.16
C PRO A 63 -12.96 0.40 5.25
N PHE A 64 -12.86 -0.94 5.43
CA PHE A 64 -13.99 -1.85 5.49
C PHE A 64 -13.97 -2.67 6.78
N PRO A 65 -14.13 -2.02 7.97
CA PRO A 65 -14.01 -2.73 9.25
C PRO A 65 -15.14 -3.73 9.52
N ASP A 66 -16.33 -3.51 8.94
CA ASP A 66 -17.52 -4.32 9.23
C ASP A 66 -17.71 -5.47 8.24
N HIS A 67 -17.21 -5.33 7.03
CA HIS A 67 -17.31 -6.35 5.98
C HIS A 67 -16.19 -6.19 4.95
N PRO A 68 -15.74 -7.28 4.30
CA PRO A 68 -14.71 -7.17 3.29
C PRO A 68 -15.23 -6.47 2.02
N PRO A 69 -14.34 -5.84 1.24
CA PRO A 69 -14.73 -5.21 -0.02
C PRO A 69 -15.07 -6.28 -1.07
N ARG A 70 -15.86 -5.89 -2.07
CA ARG A 70 -16.17 -6.75 -3.21
C ARG A 70 -15.06 -6.78 -4.24
N TYR A 71 -14.33 -5.68 -4.37
CA TYR A 71 -13.30 -5.50 -5.38
C TYR A 71 -12.07 -4.89 -4.75
N VAL A 72 -10.90 -5.30 -5.24
CA VAL A 72 -9.60 -4.74 -4.84
C VAL A 72 -8.79 -4.48 -6.10
N ARG A 73 -8.10 -3.35 -6.14
CA ARG A 73 -7.09 -3.06 -7.15
C ARG A 73 -5.95 -2.30 -6.50
N ALA A 74 -4.79 -2.34 -7.14
CA ALA A 74 -3.61 -1.64 -6.65
C ALA A 74 -3.15 -0.58 -7.63
N TRP A 75 -2.82 0.59 -7.11
CA TRP A 75 -2.23 1.69 -7.85
C TRP A 75 -0.76 1.81 -7.47
N LEU A 76 0.09 2.11 -8.44
CA LEU A 76 1.51 2.35 -8.23
C LEU A 76 1.77 3.84 -8.21
N TYR A 77 2.41 4.32 -7.13
CA TYR A 77 2.82 5.71 -6.97
C TYR A 77 4.32 5.81 -6.80
N GLU A 78 4.89 6.90 -7.30
CA GLU A 78 6.26 7.29 -7.04
C GLU A 78 6.26 8.38 -5.97
N TYR A 79 7.03 8.20 -4.88
CA TYR A 79 7.07 9.09 -3.73
C TYR A 79 8.42 9.81 -3.63
N ARG A 80 8.37 11.10 -3.29
CA ARG A 80 9.54 11.91 -2.99
C ARG A 80 9.27 12.74 -1.74
N PHE A 81 10.31 13.03 -0.96
CA PHE A 81 10.16 14.00 0.12
C PHE A 81 9.86 15.38 -0.43
N THR A 82 8.97 16.10 0.25
CA THR A 82 8.72 17.51 -0.05
C THR A 82 9.92 18.34 0.41
N ARG A 83 10.16 19.44 -0.31
CA ARG A 83 11.12 20.46 0.13
C ARG A 83 10.52 21.25 1.29
N ALA A 84 11.38 21.90 2.10
CA ALA A 84 10.92 22.65 3.27
C ALA A 84 9.88 23.72 2.92
N ALA A 85 10.04 24.41 1.79
CA ALA A 85 9.08 25.41 1.33
C ALA A 85 7.71 24.81 0.97
N GLU A 86 7.71 23.65 0.29
CA GLU A 86 6.49 22.93 -0.05
C GLU A 86 5.76 22.45 1.22
N ARG A 87 6.51 21.92 2.19
CA ARG A 87 5.95 21.44 3.45
C ARG A 87 5.30 22.55 4.23
N ARG A 88 5.92 23.75 4.28
CA ARG A 88 5.36 24.93 4.94
C ARG A 88 4.09 25.41 4.25
N ALA A 89 4.03 25.32 2.92
CA ALA A 89 2.88 25.76 2.15
C ALA A 89 1.69 24.79 2.20
N THR A 90 1.96 23.47 2.19
CA THR A 90 0.93 22.44 2.02
C THR A 90 0.73 21.54 3.24
N GLY A 91 1.69 21.51 4.19
CA GLY A 91 1.71 20.56 5.30
C GLY A 91 2.06 19.13 4.91
N ALA A 92 2.35 18.88 3.65
CA ALA A 92 2.65 17.53 3.16
C ALA A 92 4.12 17.16 3.35
N TRP A 93 4.36 15.92 3.81
CA TRP A 93 5.71 15.35 3.95
C TRP A 93 6.19 14.67 2.67
N TRP A 94 5.23 14.20 1.84
CA TRP A 94 5.51 13.47 0.60
C TRP A 94 4.86 14.16 -0.57
N ARG A 95 5.56 14.14 -1.69
CA ARG A 95 5.00 14.39 -3.00
C ARG A 95 4.86 13.04 -3.69
N ARG A 96 3.65 12.69 -4.15
CA ARG A 96 3.42 11.45 -4.85
C ARG A 96 2.86 11.71 -6.25
N ASP A 97 3.35 10.94 -7.21
CA ASP A 97 2.89 10.98 -8.59
C ASP A 97 2.37 9.60 -8.96
N LEU A 98 1.15 9.55 -9.52
CA LEU A 98 0.56 8.29 -9.96
C LEU A 98 1.29 7.79 -11.20
N VAL A 99 1.85 6.58 -11.12
CA VAL A 99 2.47 5.90 -12.27
C VAL A 99 1.41 5.20 -13.10
N GLY A 100 0.46 4.52 -12.46
CA GLY A 100 -0.62 3.80 -13.12
C GLY A 100 -1.16 2.67 -12.26
N ALA A 101 -2.01 1.85 -12.86
CA ALA A 101 -2.53 0.67 -12.19
C ALA A 101 -1.43 -0.39 -12.09
N TYR A 102 -1.21 -0.92 -10.89
CA TYR A 102 -0.28 -2.02 -10.65
C TYR A 102 -0.97 -3.36 -10.90
N SER A 103 -2.16 -3.54 -10.35
CA SER A 103 -2.97 -4.73 -10.57
C SER A 103 -4.31 -4.38 -11.23
N PRO A 104 -4.94 -5.33 -11.95
CA PRO A 104 -6.32 -5.16 -12.39
C PRO A 104 -7.27 -5.17 -11.19
N THR A 105 -8.52 -4.79 -11.43
CA THR A 105 -9.58 -4.96 -10.44
C THR A 105 -9.88 -6.45 -10.28
N VAL A 106 -9.76 -6.97 -9.06
CA VAL A 106 -9.99 -8.37 -8.76
C VAL A 106 -11.14 -8.53 -7.77
N SER A 107 -11.85 -9.67 -7.85
CA SER A 107 -12.91 -10.04 -6.92
C SER A 107 -12.84 -11.54 -6.66
N LEU A 108 -13.45 -11.99 -5.54
CA LEU A 108 -13.56 -13.42 -5.28
C LEU A 108 -14.53 -14.05 -6.27
N ALA A 109 -14.16 -15.19 -6.83
CA ALA A 109 -15.07 -16.02 -7.61
C ALA A 109 -16.12 -16.63 -6.67
N ARG A 110 -17.38 -16.48 -7.01
CA ARG A 110 -18.49 -16.99 -6.22
C ARG A 110 -19.44 -17.79 -7.10
#